data_16f324a6e3aab7785383853f2105e37a
#
_entry.id   16f324a6e3aab7785383853f2105e37a
#
_cell.length_a   1.000
_cell.length_b   1.000
_cell.length_c   1.000
_cell.angle_alpha   90.00
_cell.angle_beta   90.00
_cell.angle_gamma   90.00
#
_symmetry.space_group_name_H-M   'P 1'
#
loop_
_entity.id
_entity.type
_entity.pdbx_description
1 polymer ?
#
loop_
_entity_poly.entity_id
_entity_poly.type
_entity_poly.pdbx_seq_one_letter_code
_entity_poly.pdbx_strand_id
1 'polypeptide(L)'
;MTSKLVLDNLAGRTTAGSIAVVGEGNGTTTNLQQGLAKSTIHYDQDNNTIRDSFNVSSNADSAAGLWTYTVTNAYSNIYWQPAWTSGAAFSQIHAANTTTVFSGRS
;
A
#
# COMPACT_ATOMS: atom_id res chain seq x y z
N MET A 1 11.97 32.87 -6.43
CA MET A 1 13.04 31.83 -6.36
C MET A 1 12.38 30.51 -6.00
N THR A 2 12.66 29.46 -6.72
CA THR A 2 12.23 28.10 -6.39
C THR A 2 13.36 27.36 -5.70
N SER A 3 13.03 26.69 -4.58
CA SER A 3 13.96 25.80 -3.88
C SER A 3 13.78 24.38 -4.37
N LYS A 4 14.88 23.67 -4.58
CA LYS A 4 14.90 22.29 -5.05
C LYS A 4 15.82 21.46 -4.16
N LEU A 5 15.33 20.34 -3.70
CA LEU A 5 16.08 19.31 -2.99
C LEU A 5 16.25 18.10 -3.91
N VAL A 6 17.48 17.72 -4.21
CA VAL A 6 17.81 16.59 -5.08
C VAL A 6 18.50 15.53 -4.23
N LEU A 7 17.89 14.35 -4.10
CA LEU A 7 18.37 13.27 -3.26
C LEU A 7 18.11 11.92 -3.97
N ASP A 8 19.04 10.99 -3.80
CA ASP A 8 18.81 9.60 -4.18
C ASP A 8 18.01 8.84 -3.10
N ASN A 9 18.25 9.18 -1.84
CA ASN A 9 17.57 8.57 -0.70
C ASN A 9 17.20 9.63 0.33
N LEU A 10 16.06 9.44 0.98
CA LEU A 10 15.61 10.22 2.11
C LEU A 10 15.34 9.30 3.29
N ALA A 11 16.14 9.41 4.34
CA ALA A 11 16.03 8.57 5.54
C ALA A 11 15.89 9.41 6.79
N GLY A 12 15.09 8.96 7.73
CA GLY A 12 15.00 9.57 9.05
C GLY A 12 16.29 9.38 9.84
N ARG A 13 16.78 10.46 10.45
CA ARG A 13 18.05 10.46 11.17
C ARG A 13 18.03 9.58 12.43
N THR A 14 16.93 9.61 13.15
CA THR A 14 16.82 8.95 14.46
C THR A 14 16.34 7.51 14.33
N THR A 15 15.28 7.30 13.59
CA THR A 15 14.65 6.00 13.33
C THR A 15 14.01 5.99 11.95
N ALA A 16 13.78 4.81 11.41
CA ALA A 16 12.96 4.67 10.23
C ALA A 16 11.57 5.32 10.50
N GLY A 17 11.08 6.12 9.57
CA GLY A 17 9.79 6.80 9.72
C GLY A 17 9.82 8.06 10.59
N SER A 18 10.97 8.63 10.90
CA SER A 18 11.06 9.87 11.68
C SER A 18 10.89 11.16 10.87
N ILE A 19 10.72 11.05 9.55
CA ILE A 19 10.52 12.21 8.69
C ILE A 19 9.06 12.66 8.75
N ALA A 20 8.83 13.91 9.13
CA ALA A 20 7.51 14.53 9.15
C ALA A 20 7.41 15.61 8.09
N VAL A 21 6.27 15.69 7.42
CA VAL A 21 5.93 16.75 6.48
C VAL A 21 4.91 17.68 7.14
N VAL A 22 5.18 18.97 7.12
CA VAL A 22 4.25 19.98 7.63
C VAL A 22 3.07 20.06 6.69
N GLY A 23 1.87 19.91 7.23
CA GLY A 23 0.63 19.98 6.49
C GLY A 23 0.24 21.40 6.09
N GLU A 24 -0.70 21.50 5.19
CA GLU A 24 -1.27 22.78 4.81
C GLU A 24 -1.84 23.47 6.05
N GLY A 25 -1.58 24.76 6.19
CA GLY A 25 -2.00 25.54 7.35
C GLY A 25 -1.04 25.54 8.55
N ASN A 26 0.11 24.88 8.42
CA ASN A 26 1.19 24.83 9.43
C ASN A 26 0.79 24.29 10.83
N GLY A 27 -0.39 23.73 10.97
CA GLY A 27 -0.90 23.30 12.27
C GLY A 27 -0.58 21.87 12.67
N THR A 28 -0.34 20.99 11.70
CA THR A 28 -0.13 19.57 11.92
C THR A 28 0.98 19.02 11.03
N THR A 29 1.57 17.91 11.43
CA THR A 29 2.55 17.19 10.63
C THR A 29 2.03 15.81 10.29
N THR A 30 2.40 15.32 9.10
CA THR A 30 2.15 13.94 8.68
C THR A 30 3.49 13.22 8.54
N ASN A 31 3.59 12.03 9.10
CA ASN A 31 4.74 11.18 8.88
C ASN A 31 4.83 10.83 7.39
N LEU A 32 5.99 11.06 6.77
CA LEU A 32 6.16 10.85 5.33
C LEU A 32 5.86 9.40 4.91
N GLN A 33 6.33 8.43 5.66
CA GLN A 33 6.08 7.01 5.33
C GLN A 33 4.62 6.61 5.49
N GLN A 34 3.89 7.22 6.41
CA GLN A 34 2.45 6.99 6.55
C GLN A 34 1.62 7.64 5.44
N GLY A 35 2.13 8.72 4.86
CA GLY A 35 1.48 9.41 3.75
C GLY A 35 1.74 8.81 2.37
N LEU A 36 2.69 7.89 2.23
CA LEU A 36 3.03 7.25 0.96
C LEU A 36 2.28 5.91 0.80
N ALA A 37 1.96 5.56 -0.44
CA ALA A 37 1.47 4.22 -0.76
C ALA A 37 2.55 3.18 -0.41
N LYS A 38 2.18 2.15 0.34
CA LYS A 38 3.11 1.12 0.83
C LYS A 38 3.14 -0.13 -0.02
N SER A 39 2.08 -0.38 -0.76
CA SER A 39 2.02 -1.42 -1.79
C SER A 39 0.99 -1.04 -2.84
N THR A 40 1.22 -1.45 -4.05
CA THR A 40 0.27 -1.34 -5.16
C THR A 40 0.24 -2.66 -5.91
N ILE A 41 -0.91 -2.99 -6.48
CA ILE A 41 -1.06 -4.16 -7.33
C ILE A 41 -2.08 -3.86 -8.45
N HIS A 42 -1.70 -4.16 -9.67
CA HIS A 42 -2.60 -4.24 -10.81
C HIS A 42 -2.77 -5.72 -11.17
N TYR A 43 -3.87 -6.30 -10.74
CA TYR A 43 -4.15 -7.72 -10.88
C TYR A 43 -5.25 -7.97 -11.90
N ASP A 44 -4.96 -8.86 -12.82
CA ASP A 44 -5.90 -9.39 -13.81
C ASP A 44 -6.42 -10.72 -13.30
N GLN A 45 -7.64 -10.71 -12.76
CA GLN A 45 -8.25 -11.88 -12.15
C GLN A 45 -8.63 -12.95 -13.18
N ASP A 46 -9.05 -12.55 -14.39
CA ASP A 46 -9.46 -13.49 -15.44
C ASP A 46 -8.31 -14.39 -15.88
N ASN A 47 -7.10 -13.86 -15.89
CA ASN A 47 -5.88 -14.56 -16.30
C ASN A 47 -4.98 -14.93 -15.11
N ASN A 48 -5.42 -14.65 -13.89
CA ASN A 48 -4.63 -14.86 -12.66
C ASN A 48 -3.21 -14.30 -12.76
N THR A 49 -3.09 -13.07 -13.24
CA THR A 49 -1.80 -12.45 -13.55
C THR A 49 -1.64 -11.11 -12.88
N ILE A 50 -0.51 -10.89 -12.22
CA ILE A 50 -0.10 -9.56 -11.77
C ILE A 50 0.50 -8.83 -12.99
N ARG A 51 -0.14 -7.74 -13.42
CA ARG A 51 0.35 -6.91 -14.53
C ARG A 51 1.41 -5.92 -14.06
N ASP A 52 1.25 -5.40 -12.86
CA ASP A 52 2.20 -4.48 -12.24
C ASP A 52 2.01 -4.50 -10.73
N SER A 53 3.10 -4.33 -9.97
CA SER A 53 3.02 -4.30 -8.52
C SER A 53 4.21 -3.61 -7.88
N PHE A 54 3.98 -3.07 -6.69
CA PHE A 54 5.02 -2.55 -5.81
C PHE A 54 4.84 -3.14 -4.41
N ASN A 55 5.92 -3.63 -3.82
CA ASN A 55 5.94 -4.28 -2.50
C ASN A 55 4.99 -5.48 -2.38
N VAL A 56 4.79 -6.23 -3.46
CA VAL A 56 4.00 -7.47 -3.50
C VAL A 56 4.91 -8.62 -3.87
N SER A 57 4.90 -9.69 -3.10
CA SER A 57 5.72 -10.89 -3.34
C SER A 57 4.97 -12.00 -4.06
N SER A 58 3.68 -12.14 -3.82
CA SER A 58 2.86 -13.19 -4.44
C SER A 58 1.38 -12.85 -4.37
N ASN A 59 0.61 -13.50 -5.23
CA ASN A 59 -0.85 -13.51 -5.18
C ASN A 59 -1.36 -14.95 -5.23
N ALA A 60 -2.57 -15.16 -4.76
CA ALA A 60 -3.31 -16.41 -4.91
C ALA A 60 -4.76 -16.12 -5.25
N ASP A 61 -5.26 -16.80 -6.26
CA ASP A 61 -6.69 -16.90 -6.55
C ASP A 61 -7.23 -18.09 -5.75
N SER A 62 -7.95 -17.80 -4.69
CA SER A 62 -8.39 -18.83 -3.73
C SER A 62 -9.75 -19.42 -4.08
N ALA A 63 -10.61 -18.69 -4.77
CA ALA A 63 -11.93 -19.11 -5.25
C ALA A 63 -12.50 -18.03 -6.16
N ALA A 64 -13.62 -18.34 -6.83
CA ALA A 64 -14.29 -17.36 -7.66
C ALA A 64 -14.60 -16.07 -6.89
N GLY A 65 -14.05 -14.97 -7.34
CA GLY A 65 -14.16 -13.67 -6.69
C GLY A 65 -13.35 -13.50 -5.40
N LEU A 66 -12.55 -14.47 -5.00
CA LEU A 66 -11.73 -14.40 -3.79
C LEU A 66 -10.25 -14.48 -4.12
N TRP A 67 -9.51 -13.45 -3.78
CA TRP A 67 -8.09 -13.37 -4.04
C TRP A 67 -7.32 -12.86 -2.81
N THR A 68 -6.05 -13.23 -2.74
CA THR A 68 -5.14 -12.78 -1.70
C THR A 68 -3.82 -12.33 -2.32
N TYR A 69 -3.18 -11.35 -1.72
CA TYR A 69 -1.78 -11.06 -2.05
C TYR A 69 -0.95 -10.89 -0.78
N THR A 70 0.33 -11.19 -0.92
CA THR A 70 1.31 -11.09 0.16
C THR A 70 2.29 -9.98 -0.16
N VAL A 71 2.56 -9.10 0.79
CA VAL A 71 3.54 -8.03 0.62
C VAL A 71 4.94 -8.51 1.00
N THR A 72 5.94 -7.99 0.29
CA THR A 72 7.35 -8.29 0.54
C THR A 72 7.81 -7.72 1.89
N ASN A 73 7.50 -6.45 2.14
CA ASN A 73 7.84 -5.77 3.38
C ASN A 73 6.55 -5.54 4.18
N ALA A 74 6.51 -6.10 5.38
CA ALA A 74 5.33 -6.05 6.25
C ALA A 74 4.93 -4.62 6.61
N TYR A 75 3.63 -4.41 6.79
CA TYR A 75 3.11 -3.19 7.38
C TYR A 75 3.42 -3.14 8.89
N SER A 76 3.44 -1.95 9.47
CA SER A 76 3.72 -1.77 10.89
C SER A 76 2.62 -2.32 11.82
N ASN A 77 1.41 -2.44 11.31
CA ASN A 77 0.26 -2.97 12.05
C ASN A 77 -0.81 -3.48 11.08
N ILE A 78 -1.91 -4.01 11.63
CA ILE A 78 -3.03 -4.57 10.86
C ILE A 78 -4.12 -3.55 10.51
N TYR A 79 -4.01 -2.30 10.94
CA TYR A 79 -5.05 -1.27 10.78
C TYR A 79 -4.90 -0.44 9.51
N TRP A 80 -4.30 -1.00 8.47
CA TRP A 80 -4.19 -0.35 7.18
C TRP A 80 -5.47 -0.49 6.36
N GLN A 81 -5.72 0.49 5.52
CA GLN A 81 -6.90 0.53 4.65
C GLN A 81 -6.47 0.48 3.19
N PRO A 82 -7.01 -0.45 2.40
CA PRO A 82 -6.80 -0.45 0.97
C PRO A 82 -7.67 0.61 0.29
N ALA A 83 -7.14 1.23 -0.74
CA ALA A 83 -7.92 1.98 -1.71
C ALA A 83 -7.82 1.26 -3.05
N TRP A 84 -8.95 0.96 -3.67
CA TRP A 84 -8.98 0.25 -4.92
C TRP A 84 -10.09 0.69 -5.85
N THR A 85 -9.89 0.42 -7.13
CA THR A 85 -10.90 0.52 -8.16
C THR A 85 -11.13 -0.84 -8.78
N SER A 86 -12.39 -1.18 -9.02
CA SER A 86 -12.81 -2.40 -9.69
C SER A 86 -13.59 -2.02 -10.94
N GLY A 87 -13.37 -2.76 -12.01
CA GLY A 87 -14.00 -2.47 -13.30
C GLY A 87 -15.51 -2.72 -13.34
N ALA A 88 -16.01 -3.69 -12.59
CA ALA A 88 -17.39 -4.12 -12.70
C ALA A 88 -18.02 -4.64 -11.42
N ALA A 89 -17.26 -4.94 -10.39
CA ALA A 89 -17.76 -5.55 -9.17
C ALA A 89 -17.35 -4.76 -7.92
N PHE A 90 -18.18 -4.81 -6.92
CA PHE A 90 -17.87 -4.24 -5.61
C PHE A 90 -16.80 -5.09 -4.93
N SER A 91 -15.70 -4.46 -4.52
CA SER A 91 -14.62 -5.12 -3.80
C SER A 91 -14.68 -4.80 -2.31
N GLN A 92 -14.49 -5.82 -1.49
CA GLN A 92 -14.50 -5.69 -0.03
C GLN A 92 -13.40 -6.53 0.60
N ILE A 93 -13.01 -6.17 1.81
CA ILE A 93 -12.13 -7.01 2.62
C ILE A 93 -12.92 -8.26 3.04
N HIS A 94 -12.39 -9.43 2.69
CA HIS A 94 -13.04 -10.69 3.00
C HIS A 94 -12.62 -11.27 4.36
N ALA A 95 -11.38 -11.08 4.73
CA ALA A 95 -10.81 -11.60 5.98
C ALA A 95 -10.04 -10.52 6.72
N ALA A 96 -9.75 -10.77 7.98
CA ALA A 96 -8.90 -9.87 8.76
C ALA A 96 -7.51 -9.78 8.12
N ASN A 97 -7.06 -8.56 7.91
CA ASN A 97 -5.72 -8.32 7.39
C ASN A 97 -4.66 -8.76 8.41
N THR A 98 -3.54 -9.23 7.91
CA THR A 98 -2.32 -9.36 8.68
C THR A 98 -1.34 -8.26 8.27
N THR A 99 -0.17 -8.22 8.88
CA THR A 99 0.86 -7.26 8.47
C THR A 99 1.47 -7.58 7.10
N THR A 100 1.24 -8.77 6.57
CA THR A 100 1.82 -9.23 5.30
C THR A 100 0.80 -9.73 4.28
N VAL A 101 -0.43 -10.03 4.68
CA VAL A 101 -1.44 -10.65 3.79
C VAL A 101 -2.70 -9.81 3.76
N PHE A 102 -3.19 -9.62 2.55
CA PHE A 102 -4.47 -9.01 2.26
C PHE A 102 -5.36 -10.00 1.51
N SER A 103 -6.63 -10.07 1.87
CA SER A 103 -7.64 -10.86 1.17
C SER A 103 -8.78 -9.97 0.72
N GLY A 104 -9.11 -10.03 -0.56
CA GLY A 104 -10.20 -9.28 -1.16
C GLY A 104 -11.23 -10.19 -1.83
N ARG A 105 -12.42 -9.66 -2.00
CA ARG A 105 -13.52 -10.31 -2.70
C ARG A 105 -14.17 -9.33 -3.67
N SER A 106 -14.38 -9.79 -4.86
CA SER A 106 -15.09 -9.07 -5.91
C SER A 106 -16.47 -9.69 -6.16
#